data_9527d7c82c916541ec79df65ec63d78f
#
_entry.id   9527d7c82c916541ec79df65ec63d78f
#
_cell.length_a   1.000
_cell.length_b   1.000
_cell.length_c   1.000
_cell.angle_alpha   90.00
_cell.angle_beta   90.00
_cell.angle_gamma   90.00
#
_symmetry.space_group_name_H-M   'P 1'
#
loop_
_entity.id
_entity.type
_entity.pdbx_description
1 polymer ?
#
loop_
_entity_poly.entity_id
_entity_poly.type
_entity_poly.pdbx_seq_one_letter_code
_entity_poly.pdbx_strand_id
1 'polypeptide(L)'
;MGTCLLVTIQVDMDDQLAMTLQDDLATAIASRQSTGLLVDISALEMVDSFIGRMIANTAAMCSVLDAETVVVGMRPAVAITLVELGLSLPGVQTALDVERGMALLERSAAARV
;
A
#
# COMPACT_ATOMS: atom_id res chain seq x y z
N MET A 1 8.49 -8.50 -17.09
CA MET A 1 8.71 -8.32 -15.64
C MET A 1 8.37 -6.92 -15.24
N GLY A 2 7.58 -6.78 -14.23
CA GLY A 2 7.25 -5.47 -13.71
C GLY A 2 8.28 -5.01 -12.68
N THR A 3 8.25 -3.73 -12.42
CA THR A 3 9.00 -3.15 -11.30
C THR A 3 8.06 -2.96 -10.13
N CYS A 4 8.62 -2.95 -8.93
CA CYS A 4 7.87 -2.70 -7.72
C CYS A 4 8.34 -1.39 -7.10
N LEU A 5 7.40 -0.62 -6.61
CA LEU A 5 7.69 0.61 -5.89
C LEU A 5 7.54 0.35 -4.39
N LEU A 6 8.36 1.01 -3.61
CA LEU A 6 8.27 0.99 -2.15
C LEU A 6 7.95 2.38 -1.65
N VAL A 7 6.93 2.49 -0.83
CA VAL A 7 6.62 3.72 -0.12
C VAL A 7 6.56 3.43 1.37
N THR A 8 7.14 4.33 2.17
CA THR A 8 7.08 4.25 3.61
C THR A 8 6.19 5.37 4.13
N ILE A 9 5.16 5.01 4.88
CA ILE A 9 4.29 5.98 5.54
C ILE A 9 4.75 6.10 6.97
N GLN A 10 5.16 7.30 7.37
CA GLN A 10 5.66 7.49 8.72
C GLN A 10 4.57 8.06 9.61
N VAL A 11 4.39 9.34 9.70
CA VAL A 11 3.37 9.91 10.58
C VAL A 11 2.91 11.24 10.05
N ASP A 12 1.78 11.71 10.54
CA ASP A 12 1.31 13.10 10.42
C ASP A 12 1.17 13.56 8.97
N MET A 13 0.47 12.77 8.17
CA MET A 13 0.08 13.21 6.84
C MET A 13 -1.17 14.07 6.93
N ASP A 14 -1.12 15.28 6.39
CA ASP A 14 -2.32 16.07 6.17
C ASP A 14 -2.92 15.73 4.80
N ASP A 15 -4.09 16.30 4.52
CA ASP A 15 -4.80 16.03 3.26
C ASP A 15 -3.97 16.34 2.04
N GLN A 16 -3.26 17.47 2.06
CA GLN A 16 -2.49 17.90 0.91
C GLN A 16 -1.30 16.98 0.66
N LEU A 17 -0.61 16.57 1.71
CA LEU A 17 0.52 15.65 1.60
C LEU A 17 0.05 14.30 1.08
N ALA A 18 -1.09 13.80 1.56
CA ALA A 18 -1.65 12.54 1.10
C ALA A 18 -2.03 12.60 -0.38
N MET A 19 -2.65 13.70 -0.82
CA MET A 19 -3.00 13.87 -2.24
C MET A 19 -1.75 13.93 -3.11
N THR A 20 -0.74 14.66 -2.67
CA THR A 20 0.52 14.73 -3.40
C THR A 20 1.17 13.36 -3.53
N LEU A 21 1.18 12.59 -2.44
CA LEU A 21 1.72 11.24 -2.47
C LEU A 21 0.96 10.36 -3.45
N GLN A 22 -0.38 10.42 -3.44
CA GLN A 22 -1.17 9.61 -4.36
C GLN A 22 -0.90 9.99 -5.82
N ASP A 23 -0.81 11.28 -6.11
CA ASP A 23 -0.49 11.74 -7.47
C ASP A 23 0.89 11.27 -7.91
N ASP A 24 1.88 11.40 -7.02
CA ASP A 24 3.24 10.96 -7.32
C ASP A 24 3.31 9.46 -7.55
N LEU A 25 2.60 8.68 -6.73
CA LEU A 25 2.55 7.23 -6.88
C LEU A 25 1.88 6.83 -8.19
N ALA A 26 0.76 7.45 -8.53
CA ALA A 26 0.06 7.16 -9.78
C ALA A 26 0.96 7.43 -10.98
N THR A 27 1.64 8.58 -10.98
CA THR A 27 2.56 8.95 -12.05
C THR A 27 3.73 7.96 -12.14
N ALA A 28 4.31 7.59 -11.01
CA ALA A 28 5.42 6.65 -10.99
C ALA A 28 5.02 5.25 -11.47
N ILE A 29 3.85 4.78 -11.05
CA ILE A 29 3.35 3.47 -11.48
C ILE A 29 3.13 3.46 -12.98
N ALA A 30 2.48 4.50 -13.51
CA ALA A 30 2.19 4.58 -14.93
C ALA A 30 3.45 4.73 -15.76
N SER A 31 4.37 5.62 -15.37
CA SER A 31 5.56 5.90 -16.17
C SER A 31 6.57 4.77 -16.13
N ARG A 32 6.64 4.02 -15.03
CA ARG A 32 7.57 2.91 -14.90
C ARG A 32 6.93 1.56 -15.23
N GLN A 33 5.64 1.56 -15.54
CA GLN A 33 4.87 0.33 -15.76
C GLN A 33 5.05 -0.65 -14.60
N SER A 34 4.97 -0.12 -13.38
CA SER A 34 5.13 -0.94 -12.18
C SER A 34 3.95 -1.88 -12.01
N THR A 35 4.23 -3.10 -11.57
CA THR A 35 3.20 -4.10 -11.34
C THR A 35 2.90 -4.30 -9.85
N GLY A 36 3.64 -3.64 -8.98
CA GLY A 36 3.43 -3.79 -7.55
C GLY A 36 3.82 -2.55 -6.78
N LEU A 37 3.11 -2.34 -5.67
CA LEU A 37 3.40 -1.30 -4.70
C LEU A 37 3.52 -1.93 -3.33
N LEU A 38 4.62 -1.69 -2.67
CA LEU A 38 4.85 -2.13 -1.31
C LEU A 38 4.69 -0.92 -0.39
N VAL A 39 3.75 -1.00 0.54
CA VAL A 39 3.47 0.07 1.49
C VAL A 39 3.95 -0.36 2.86
N ASP A 40 4.99 0.29 3.36
CA ASP A 40 5.56 -0.01 4.67
C ASP A 40 4.95 0.93 5.70
N ILE A 41 4.19 0.36 6.62
CA ILE A 41 3.54 1.11 7.71
C ILE A 41 4.09 0.73 9.08
N SER A 42 5.29 0.15 9.12
CA SER A 42 5.89 -0.29 10.38
C SER A 42 6.13 0.85 11.36
N ALA A 43 6.25 2.08 10.90
CA ALA A 43 6.41 3.25 11.75
C ALA A 43 5.09 3.73 12.38
N LEU A 44 3.94 3.25 11.90
CA LEU A 44 2.65 3.67 12.42
C LEU A 44 2.29 2.86 13.66
N GLU A 45 2.13 3.52 14.79
CA GLU A 45 1.65 2.90 16.02
C GLU A 45 0.14 2.98 16.14
N MET A 46 -0.45 3.99 15.50
CA MET A 46 -1.88 4.23 15.51
C MET A 46 -2.31 4.66 14.11
N VAL A 47 -3.55 4.35 13.78
CA VAL A 47 -4.16 4.73 12.49
C VAL A 47 -5.51 5.35 12.80
N ASP A 48 -5.77 6.52 12.22
CA ASP A 48 -7.10 7.12 12.25
C ASP A 48 -7.84 6.82 10.94
N SER A 49 -9.07 7.29 10.86
CA SER A 49 -9.88 7.03 9.67
C SER A 49 -9.30 7.67 8.42
N PHE A 50 -8.60 8.79 8.56
CA PHE A 50 -7.97 9.47 7.42
C PHE A 50 -6.85 8.59 6.82
N ILE A 51 -5.94 8.10 7.65
CA ILE A 51 -4.83 7.27 7.19
C ILE A 51 -5.35 5.95 6.62
N GLY A 52 -6.36 5.36 7.28
CA GLY A 52 -6.95 4.11 6.79
C GLY A 52 -7.57 4.28 5.40
N ARG A 53 -8.30 5.38 5.19
CA ARG A 53 -8.88 5.66 3.88
C ARG A 53 -7.82 5.96 2.84
N MET A 54 -6.74 6.64 3.23
CA MET A 54 -5.65 6.91 2.31
C MET A 54 -5.02 5.62 1.81
N ILE A 55 -4.79 4.66 2.70
CA ILE A 55 -4.24 3.36 2.31
C ILE A 55 -5.23 2.64 1.38
N ALA A 56 -6.52 2.64 1.71
CA ALA A 56 -7.53 2.00 0.89
C ALA A 56 -7.63 2.64 -0.50
N ASN A 57 -7.61 3.97 -0.56
CA ASN A 57 -7.67 4.69 -1.82
C ASN A 57 -6.43 4.45 -2.68
N THR A 58 -5.27 4.36 -2.05
CA THR A 58 -4.02 4.05 -2.75
C THR A 58 -4.09 2.65 -3.36
N ALA A 59 -4.59 1.68 -2.62
CA ALA A 59 -4.75 0.32 -3.12
C ALA A 59 -5.73 0.26 -4.28
N ALA A 60 -6.84 1.00 -4.20
CA ALA A 60 -7.83 1.06 -5.26
C ALA A 60 -7.23 1.68 -6.53
N MET A 61 -6.46 2.75 -6.38
CA MET A 61 -5.77 3.39 -7.50
C MET A 61 -4.81 2.43 -8.17
N CYS A 62 -4.03 1.69 -7.38
CA CYS A 62 -3.10 0.71 -7.92
C CYS A 62 -3.82 -0.38 -8.70
N SER A 63 -4.97 -0.84 -8.19
CA SER A 63 -5.77 -1.84 -8.88
C SER A 63 -6.23 -1.35 -10.25
N VAL A 64 -6.65 -0.09 -10.34
CA VAL A 64 -7.06 0.51 -11.60
C VAL A 64 -5.89 0.59 -12.58
N LEU A 65 -4.69 0.81 -12.08
CA LEU A 65 -3.47 0.88 -12.89
C LEU A 65 -2.82 -0.49 -13.10
N ASP A 66 -3.52 -1.55 -12.75
CA ASP A 66 -3.06 -2.94 -12.90
C ASP A 66 -1.79 -3.22 -12.08
N ALA A 67 -1.73 -2.67 -10.89
CA ALA A 67 -0.65 -2.93 -9.95
C ALA A 67 -1.22 -3.53 -8.67
N GLU A 68 -0.49 -4.46 -8.08
CA GLU A 68 -0.88 -5.06 -6.81
C GLU A 68 -0.30 -4.30 -5.63
N THR A 69 -1.04 -4.28 -4.54
CA THR A 69 -0.61 -3.61 -3.31
C THR A 69 -0.36 -4.63 -2.22
N VAL A 70 0.79 -4.54 -1.58
CA VAL A 70 1.12 -5.30 -0.37
C VAL A 70 1.45 -4.31 0.73
N VAL A 71 0.79 -4.45 1.88
CA VAL A 71 1.06 -3.64 3.06
C VAL A 71 1.91 -4.47 4.02
N VAL A 72 3.04 -3.92 4.43
CA VAL A 72 3.97 -4.61 5.32
C VAL A 72 4.14 -3.87 6.63
N GLY A 73 4.49 -4.61 7.67
CA GLY A 73 4.80 -4.05 8.96
C GLY A 73 3.58 -3.60 9.76
N MET A 74 2.39 -4.14 9.44
CA MET A 74 1.18 -3.75 10.18
C MET A 74 1.24 -4.28 11.60
N ARG A 75 1.17 -3.37 12.58
CA ARG A 75 1.13 -3.75 13.98
C ARG A 75 -0.27 -4.22 14.36
N PRO A 76 -0.41 -5.14 15.33
CA PRO A 76 -1.73 -5.62 15.72
C PRO A 76 -2.72 -4.52 16.10
N ALA A 77 -2.26 -3.49 16.79
CA ALA A 77 -3.14 -2.37 17.18
C ALA A 77 -3.67 -1.64 15.94
N VAL A 78 -2.86 -1.51 14.90
CA VAL A 78 -3.29 -0.89 13.65
C VAL A 78 -4.32 -1.77 12.94
N ALA A 79 -4.09 -3.07 12.89
CA ALA A 79 -5.03 -4.00 12.27
C ALA A 79 -6.39 -3.96 12.96
N ILE A 80 -6.39 -3.96 14.29
CA ILE A 80 -7.63 -3.91 15.07
C ILE A 80 -8.37 -2.61 14.77
N THR A 81 -7.67 -1.49 14.75
CA THR A 81 -8.28 -0.19 14.49
C THR A 81 -8.91 -0.14 13.09
N LEU A 82 -8.24 -0.69 12.07
CA LEU A 82 -8.79 -0.73 10.72
C LEU A 82 -10.10 -1.52 10.69
N VAL A 83 -10.16 -2.65 11.38
CA VAL A 83 -11.38 -3.44 11.47
C VAL A 83 -12.49 -2.66 12.18
N GLU A 84 -12.17 -2.00 13.29
CA GLU A 84 -13.14 -1.22 14.04
C GLU A 84 -13.69 -0.04 13.24
N LEU A 85 -12.87 0.55 12.38
CA LEU A 85 -13.31 1.64 11.50
C LEU A 85 -14.13 1.15 10.31
N GLY A 86 -14.31 -0.15 10.17
CA GLY A 86 -15.03 -0.72 9.04
C GLY A 86 -14.27 -0.63 7.73
N LEU A 87 -12.96 -0.43 7.79
CA LEU A 87 -12.13 -0.33 6.61
C LEU A 87 -11.57 -1.70 6.25
N SER A 88 -12.20 -2.36 5.32
CA SER A 88 -11.59 -3.51 4.70
C SER A 88 -10.66 -3.03 3.59
N LEU A 89 -9.63 -3.82 3.30
CA LEU A 89 -8.68 -3.50 2.24
C LEU A 89 -8.80 -4.58 1.15
N PRO A 90 -9.87 -4.54 0.35
CA PRO A 90 -10.09 -5.58 -0.65
C PRO A 90 -8.97 -5.58 -1.69
N GLY A 91 -8.48 -6.77 -2.00
CA GLY A 91 -7.40 -6.92 -2.96
C GLY A 91 -6.01 -6.59 -2.41
N VAL A 92 -5.92 -6.22 -1.13
CA VAL A 92 -4.64 -5.91 -0.50
C VAL A 92 -4.12 -7.14 0.22
N GLN A 93 -2.90 -7.51 -0.07
CA GLN A 93 -2.20 -8.53 0.69
C GLN A 93 -1.35 -7.88 1.76
N THR A 94 -1.06 -8.63 2.80
CA THR A 94 -0.23 -8.16 3.90
C THR A 94 0.95 -9.11 4.12
N ALA A 95 2.04 -8.56 4.61
CA ALA A 95 3.22 -9.34 4.97
C ALA A 95 3.86 -8.72 6.20
N LEU A 96 4.70 -9.50 6.87
CA LEU A 96 5.33 -9.04 8.10
C LEU A 96 6.40 -7.98 7.85
N ASP A 97 7.11 -8.07 6.74
CA ASP A 97 8.22 -7.18 6.44
C ASP A 97 8.37 -6.98 4.94
N VAL A 98 9.30 -6.12 4.58
CA VAL A 98 9.57 -5.78 3.18
C VAL A 98 10.00 -6.99 2.38
N GLU A 99 10.85 -7.83 2.95
CA GLU A 99 11.35 -9.01 2.26
C GLU A 99 10.23 -9.97 1.87
N ARG A 100 9.33 -10.25 2.82
CA ARG A 100 8.18 -11.11 2.54
C ARG A 100 7.19 -10.48 1.59
N GLY A 101 7.01 -9.16 1.71
CA GLY A 101 6.16 -8.42 0.79
C GLY A 101 6.67 -8.46 -0.64
N MET A 102 7.97 -8.28 -0.82
CA MET A 102 8.59 -8.40 -2.13
C MET A 102 8.42 -9.78 -2.72
N ALA A 103 8.55 -10.83 -1.89
CA ALA A 103 8.35 -12.20 -2.36
C ALA A 103 6.92 -12.41 -2.87
N LEU A 104 5.92 -11.83 -2.19
CA LEU A 104 4.54 -11.90 -2.65
C LEU A 104 4.37 -11.22 -4.01
N LEU A 105 4.93 -10.03 -4.17
CA LEU A 105 4.82 -9.29 -5.43
C LEU A 105 5.53 -10.00 -6.57
N GLU A 106 6.66 -10.61 -6.30
CA GLU A 106 7.39 -11.38 -7.32
C GLU A 106 6.60 -12.59 -7.79
N ARG A 107 5.95 -13.29 -6.87
CA ARG A 107 5.11 -14.43 -7.23
C ARG A 107 3.91 -14.01 -8.06
N SER A 108 3.28 -12.89 -7.70
CA SER A 108 2.16 -12.36 -8.47
C SER A 108 2.58 -11.94 -9.86
N ALA A 109 3.72 -11.29 -10.00
CA ALA A 109 4.26 -10.89 -11.29
C ALA A 109 4.52 -12.12 -12.17
N ALA A 110 5.09 -13.18 -11.60
CA ALA A 110 5.34 -14.42 -12.34
C ALA A 110 4.05 -15.07 -12.81
N ALA A 111 2.99 -15.01 -11.99
CA ALA A 111 1.71 -15.61 -12.33
C ALA A 111 0.95 -14.85 -13.42
N ARG A 112 1.34 -13.62 -13.72
CA ARG A 112 0.66 -12.77 -14.70
C ARG A 112 1.09 -13.03 -16.14
N VAL A 113 2.06 -13.85 -16.33
CA VAL A 113 2.61 -14.14 -17.68
C VAL A 113 1.60 -14.88 -18.55
#